data_e8f84f1b5ae553ceeb5306db7a8bee3a
#
_entry.id   e8f84f1b5ae553ceeb5306db7a8bee3a
#
_cell.length_a   1.000
_cell.length_b   1.000
_cell.length_c   1.000
_cell.angle_alpha   90.00
_cell.angle_beta   90.00
_cell.angle_gamma   90.00
#
_symmetry.space_group_name_H-M   'P 1'
#
loop_
_entity.id
_entity.type
_entity.pdbx_description
1 polymer ?
#
loop_
_entity_poly.entity_id
_entity_poly.type
_entity_poly.pdbx_seq_one_letter_code
_entity_poly.pdbx_strand_id
1 'polypeptide(L)'
;TNPPPQKSGGGQGRGCENPRSTAPVWRTRFQGWQRSSFSALLRDAIEPTSPDLADYAVATPQNAPDAPPDADIRYTYPRGTAPGSALHTVLERIRPDNRRDWRRYLEHDNRQWQLGLEPTQLDACENWLEAIQYCELPQSRISLGASKQGAHRSEYGFTLGSDARVALDIPAINAHFAAHGHPLHLSDKHRHIRYLRGEIDHLYQHDGRYYILDYKTNHLGNSPADYTPENIRAAMGDHHYWLQAALYQVALHRLLQTRLADYDPARHLGGIEYLYLRGIDPAHPANGKYGWNYPPEFIAGLDRILGHEAA
;
A
#
# COMPACT_ATOMS: atom_id res chain seq x y z
N THR A 1 -32.05 17.48 76.88
CA THR A 1 -33.20 16.77 77.44
C THR A 1 -34.36 16.83 76.55
N ASN A 2 -34.52 15.85 75.73
CA ASN A 2 -35.83 15.38 75.32
C ASN A 2 -35.65 14.06 74.49
N PRO A 3 -36.47 13.03 74.78
CA PRO A 3 -36.29 11.70 74.20
C PRO A 3 -36.96 11.53 72.84
N PRO A 4 -36.67 10.45 72.13
CA PRO A 4 -37.19 10.20 70.79
C PRO A 4 -38.60 9.59 70.81
N PRO A 5 -39.45 9.77 69.78
CA PRO A 5 -40.71 9.02 69.67
C PRO A 5 -40.53 7.69 68.93
N GLN A 6 -41.39 6.76 69.33
CA GLN A 6 -41.51 5.38 69.02
C GLN A 6 -42.07 5.10 67.60
N LYS A 7 -41.79 3.93 67.10
CA LYS A 7 -42.29 3.24 65.92
C LYS A 7 -43.78 3.01 65.96
N SER A 8 -44.46 3.11 64.83
CA SER A 8 -45.64 2.31 64.54
C SER A 8 -45.86 2.17 63.02
N GLY A 9 -46.13 0.97 62.61
CA GLY A 9 -47.10 0.67 61.60
C GLY A 9 -46.55 0.21 60.26
N GLY A 10 -46.72 -1.06 59.99
CA GLY A 10 -46.40 -1.78 58.75
C GLY A 10 -47.19 -1.25 57.56
N GLY A 11 -46.52 -1.28 56.45
CA GLY A 11 -47.11 -1.13 55.14
C GLY A 11 -46.46 -2.14 54.18
N GLN A 12 -47.27 -3.09 53.74
CA GLN A 12 -46.89 -4.05 52.71
C GLN A 12 -46.48 -3.34 51.41
N GLY A 13 -45.18 -3.27 51.13
CA GLY A 13 -44.67 -2.81 49.84
C GLY A 13 -44.92 -3.85 48.75
N ARG A 14 -45.81 -3.56 47.84
CA ARG A 14 -45.92 -4.27 46.57
C ARG A 14 -44.61 -4.10 45.80
N GLY A 15 -43.95 -5.22 45.49
CA GLY A 15 -42.79 -5.23 44.61
C GLY A 15 -43.10 -4.58 43.26
N CYS A 16 -42.51 -3.47 42.98
CA CYS A 16 -42.38 -2.98 41.62
C CYS A 16 -41.42 -3.90 40.88
N GLU A 17 -41.95 -4.86 40.13
CA GLU A 17 -41.19 -5.54 39.10
C GLU A 17 -40.73 -4.49 38.09
N ASN A 18 -39.45 -4.22 38.14
CA ASN A 18 -38.79 -3.41 37.13
C ASN A 18 -38.88 -4.15 35.80
N PRO A 19 -39.57 -3.64 34.76
CA PRO A 19 -39.62 -4.33 33.49
C PRO A 19 -38.19 -4.41 32.99
N ARG A 20 -37.69 -5.64 32.86
CA ARG A 20 -36.38 -5.89 32.21
C ARG A 20 -36.42 -5.18 30.88
N SER A 21 -35.67 -4.10 30.79
CA SER A 21 -35.39 -3.40 29.55
C SER A 21 -34.82 -4.41 28.55
N THR A 22 -35.64 -4.83 27.64
CA THR A 22 -35.18 -5.60 26.47
C THR A 22 -34.21 -4.67 25.74
N ALA A 23 -32.95 -5.03 25.74
CA ALA A 23 -31.93 -4.27 25.02
C ALA A 23 -32.39 -4.04 23.58
N PRO A 24 -32.36 -2.79 23.09
CA PRO A 24 -32.94 -2.49 21.80
C PRO A 24 -32.31 -3.35 20.69
N VAL A 25 -33.17 -3.81 19.79
CA VAL A 25 -32.84 -4.71 18.66
C VAL A 25 -31.68 -4.21 17.76
N TRP A 26 -31.29 -2.92 17.91
CA TRP A 26 -30.16 -2.34 17.20
C TRP A 26 -28.79 -2.97 17.58
N ARG A 27 -28.65 -3.55 18.78
CA ARG A 27 -27.39 -4.22 19.19
C ARG A 27 -27.09 -5.48 18.37
N THR A 28 -28.07 -6.13 17.78
CA THR A 28 -27.87 -7.30 16.93
C THR A 28 -27.55 -6.97 15.47
N ARG A 29 -27.70 -5.71 15.06
CA ARG A 29 -27.41 -5.25 13.69
C ARG A 29 -25.99 -4.71 13.49
N PHE A 30 -25.26 -4.44 14.56
CA PHE A 30 -23.84 -4.05 14.52
C PHE A 30 -22.95 -5.29 14.69
N GLN A 31 -23.03 -6.24 13.77
CA GLN A 31 -21.93 -7.17 13.58
C GLN A 31 -20.73 -6.34 13.13
N GLY A 32 -19.62 -6.45 13.90
CA GLY A 32 -18.51 -5.55 13.88
C GLY A 32 -17.95 -5.28 12.47
N TRP A 33 -17.95 -4.01 12.08
CA TRP A 33 -17.27 -3.57 10.90
C TRP A 33 -15.77 -3.75 11.08
N GLN A 34 -15.12 -4.38 10.13
CA GLN A 34 -13.67 -4.42 10.11
C GLN A 34 -13.16 -3.41 9.08
N ARG A 35 -12.25 -2.56 9.53
CA ARG A 35 -11.35 -1.82 8.64
C ARG A 35 -10.16 -2.70 8.37
N SER A 36 -9.77 -2.84 7.13
CA SER A 36 -8.58 -3.61 6.76
C SER A 36 -7.68 -2.79 5.85
N SER A 37 -6.42 -3.17 5.81
CA SER A 37 -5.50 -2.71 4.78
C SER A 37 -5.34 -3.81 3.73
N PHE A 38 -4.81 -3.45 2.56
CA PHE A 38 -4.39 -4.39 1.54
C PHE A 38 -3.49 -5.50 2.13
N SER A 39 -2.47 -5.12 2.91
CA SER A 39 -1.56 -6.06 3.57
C SER A 39 -2.25 -7.03 4.53
N ALA A 40 -3.38 -6.63 5.12
CA ALA A 40 -4.14 -7.52 5.99
C ALA A 40 -5.00 -8.51 5.20
N LEU A 41 -5.51 -8.12 4.02
CA LEU A 41 -6.18 -9.06 3.10
C LEU A 41 -5.22 -10.15 2.64
N LEU A 42 -3.98 -9.80 2.37
CA LEU A 42 -2.98 -10.73 1.85
C LEU A 42 -2.38 -11.65 2.90
N ARG A 43 -2.29 -11.24 4.16
CA ARG A 43 -1.68 -12.07 5.22
C ARG A 43 -2.26 -13.47 5.35
N ASP A 44 -3.53 -13.63 5.00
CA ASP A 44 -4.19 -14.94 5.04
C ASP A 44 -4.17 -15.66 3.67
N ALA A 45 -3.79 -14.97 2.60
CA ALA A 45 -3.69 -15.54 1.25
C ALA A 45 -2.27 -16.04 0.93
N ILE A 46 -1.28 -15.57 1.69
CA ILE A 46 0.12 -15.98 1.54
C ILE A 46 0.40 -17.05 2.60
N GLU A 47 0.89 -18.21 2.16
CA GLU A 47 1.39 -19.24 3.08
C GLU A 47 2.51 -18.65 3.97
N PRO A 48 2.55 -18.99 5.28
CA PRO A 48 3.53 -18.39 6.22
C PRO A 48 5.01 -18.74 5.92
N THR A 49 5.26 -19.45 4.85
CA THR A 49 6.59 -19.87 4.40
C THR A 49 7.25 -18.91 3.39
N SER A 50 6.56 -17.83 2.97
CA SER A 50 7.19 -16.84 2.08
C SER A 50 8.23 -16.02 2.85
N PRO A 51 9.51 -16.02 2.41
CA PRO A 51 10.60 -15.27 3.07
C PRO A 51 10.34 -13.77 3.14
N ASP A 52 9.48 -13.23 2.29
CA ASP A 52 9.21 -11.78 2.23
C ASP A 52 8.16 -11.28 3.22
N LEU A 53 7.32 -12.16 3.78
CA LEU A 53 6.56 -11.79 4.98
C LEU A 53 7.49 -11.59 6.18
N ALA A 54 8.66 -12.24 6.19
CA ALA A 54 9.70 -11.99 7.18
C ALA A 54 10.31 -10.59 7.01
N ASP A 55 10.49 -10.09 5.79
CA ASP A 55 10.97 -8.72 5.54
C ASP A 55 9.97 -7.65 6.03
N TYR A 56 8.67 -7.90 5.92
CA TYR A 56 7.64 -7.01 6.51
C TYR A 56 7.51 -7.15 8.03
N ALA A 57 7.93 -8.29 8.60
CA ALA A 57 7.82 -8.56 10.04
C ALA A 57 9.07 -8.12 10.84
N VAL A 58 10.19 -7.86 10.17
CA VAL A 58 11.45 -7.50 10.83
C VAL A 58 11.44 -6.01 11.17
N ALA A 59 11.23 -5.72 12.46
CA ALA A 59 11.26 -4.36 13.00
C ALA A 59 12.67 -3.75 13.08
N THR A 60 13.71 -4.58 13.08
CA THR A 60 15.12 -4.16 13.16
C THR A 60 15.81 -4.31 11.81
N PRO A 61 16.63 -3.32 11.40
CA PRO A 61 17.41 -3.42 10.18
C PRO A 61 18.29 -4.67 10.21
N GLN A 62 18.25 -5.47 9.15
CA GLN A 62 19.19 -6.57 8.96
C GLN A 62 20.25 -6.14 7.97
N ASN A 63 21.50 -6.16 8.41
CA ASN A 63 22.63 -5.99 7.50
C ASN A 63 22.74 -7.22 6.61
N ALA A 64 23.15 -7.02 5.34
CA ALA A 64 23.46 -8.12 4.47
C ALA A 64 24.59 -8.94 5.11
N PRO A 65 24.40 -10.26 5.31
CA PRO A 65 25.47 -11.08 5.88
C PRO A 65 26.67 -11.06 4.93
N ASP A 66 27.86 -10.78 5.48
CA ASP A 66 29.18 -10.94 4.84
C ASP A 66 29.36 -10.27 3.46
N ALA A 67 28.72 -9.13 3.21
CA ALA A 67 28.99 -8.38 1.99
C ALA A 67 30.40 -7.76 2.03
N PRO A 68 31.20 -7.85 0.94
CA PRO A 68 32.48 -7.15 0.86
C PRO A 68 32.32 -5.64 1.11
N PRO A 69 33.33 -4.96 1.67
CA PRO A 69 33.24 -3.51 1.98
C PRO A 69 32.97 -2.62 0.76
N ASP A 70 33.30 -3.09 -0.43
CA ASP A 70 33.13 -2.45 -1.73
C ASP A 70 31.91 -2.96 -2.53
N ALA A 71 31.07 -3.77 -1.89
CA ALA A 71 29.86 -4.28 -2.53
C ALA A 71 28.86 -3.14 -2.80
N ASP A 72 28.14 -3.29 -3.92
CA ASP A 72 27.16 -2.32 -4.37
C ASP A 72 26.10 -2.04 -3.29
N ILE A 73 25.90 -0.76 -2.97
CA ILE A 73 24.96 -0.31 -1.95
C ILE A 73 23.52 -0.78 -2.23
N ARG A 74 23.14 -0.96 -3.46
CA ARG A 74 21.81 -1.46 -3.85
C ARG A 74 21.49 -2.80 -3.22
N TYR A 75 22.49 -3.66 -3.08
CA TYR A 75 22.35 -5.03 -2.55
C TYR A 75 22.71 -5.11 -1.07
N THR A 76 23.53 -4.20 -0.59
CA THR A 76 24.00 -4.16 0.81
C THR A 76 23.21 -3.21 1.70
N TYR A 77 22.38 -2.33 1.13
CA TYR A 77 21.47 -1.47 1.90
C TYR A 77 20.63 -2.33 2.85
N PRO A 78 20.45 -1.95 4.11
CA PRO A 78 19.75 -2.73 5.11
C PRO A 78 18.38 -3.21 4.62
N ARG A 79 17.94 -4.37 5.13
CA ARG A 79 16.67 -5.01 4.77
C ARG A 79 15.65 -4.85 5.89
N GLY A 80 14.38 -4.98 5.56
CA GLY A 80 13.27 -4.94 6.49
C GLY A 80 12.42 -3.67 6.39
N THR A 81 11.37 -3.60 7.18
CA THR A 81 10.35 -2.53 7.12
C THR A 81 10.93 -1.14 7.39
N ALA A 82 11.79 -1.00 8.41
CA ALA A 82 12.37 0.29 8.77
C ALA A 82 13.26 0.89 7.68
N PRO A 83 14.23 0.14 7.09
CA PRO A 83 15.00 0.63 5.93
C PRO A 83 14.14 0.92 4.71
N GLY A 84 13.10 0.11 4.45
CA GLY A 84 12.14 0.38 3.40
C GLY A 84 11.44 1.72 3.59
N SER A 85 10.87 1.94 4.77
CA SER A 85 10.20 3.21 5.11
C SER A 85 11.14 4.41 5.04
N ALA A 86 12.40 4.25 5.43
CA ALA A 86 13.41 5.30 5.30
C ALA A 86 13.62 5.71 3.83
N LEU A 87 13.76 4.74 2.92
CA LEU A 87 13.89 5.01 1.49
C LEU A 87 12.66 5.70 0.90
N HIS A 88 11.44 5.25 1.25
CA HIS A 88 10.21 5.91 0.84
C HIS A 88 10.18 7.37 1.32
N THR A 89 10.52 7.62 2.59
CA THR A 89 10.55 8.98 3.17
C THR A 89 11.57 9.88 2.44
N VAL A 90 12.75 9.36 2.09
CA VAL A 90 13.73 10.10 1.30
C VAL A 90 13.18 10.41 -0.09
N LEU A 91 12.62 9.39 -0.79
CA LEU A 91 12.07 9.56 -2.14
C LEU A 91 10.91 10.54 -2.19
N GLU A 92 10.08 10.61 -1.15
CA GLU A 92 9.02 11.62 -1.03
C GLU A 92 9.58 13.05 -1.01
N ARG A 93 10.67 13.26 -0.25
CA ARG A 93 11.22 14.60 0.03
C ARG A 93 12.16 15.12 -1.06
N ILE A 94 12.92 14.24 -1.71
CA ILE A 94 13.91 14.68 -2.70
C ILE A 94 13.27 15.22 -3.96
N ARG A 95 13.89 16.27 -4.51
CA ARG A 95 13.53 16.90 -5.79
C ARG A 95 14.78 16.94 -6.68
N PRO A 96 14.64 16.70 -7.99
CA PRO A 96 15.79 16.69 -8.92
C PRO A 96 16.53 18.03 -8.96
N ASP A 97 15.81 19.13 -8.79
CA ASP A 97 16.32 20.50 -8.82
C ASP A 97 16.99 20.95 -7.52
N ASN A 98 16.87 20.17 -6.45
CA ASN A 98 17.46 20.48 -5.14
C ASN A 98 18.34 19.36 -4.58
N ARG A 99 19.33 18.92 -5.34
CA ARG A 99 20.26 17.85 -4.94
C ARG A 99 21.03 18.15 -3.63
N ARG A 100 21.22 19.42 -3.29
CA ARG A 100 21.93 19.82 -2.06
C ARG A 100 21.28 19.27 -0.77
N ASP A 101 19.98 19.05 -0.80
CA ASP A 101 19.25 18.57 0.37
C ASP A 101 19.25 17.03 0.50
N TRP A 102 19.61 16.29 -0.53
CA TRP A 102 19.54 14.83 -0.53
C TRP A 102 20.39 14.20 0.56
N ARG A 103 21.64 14.67 0.68
CA ARG A 103 22.54 14.21 1.75
C ARG A 103 21.94 14.43 3.13
N ARG A 104 21.39 15.60 3.36
CA ARG A 104 20.75 15.94 4.65
C ARG A 104 19.58 14.99 4.98
N TYR A 105 18.77 14.64 4.00
CA TYR A 105 17.67 13.68 4.20
C TYR A 105 18.19 12.28 4.49
N LEU A 106 19.18 11.81 3.74
CA LEU A 106 19.82 10.51 3.99
C LEU A 106 20.44 10.43 5.39
N GLU A 107 21.18 11.45 5.80
CA GLU A 107 21.78 11.50 7.15
C GLU A 107 20.72 11.57 8.26
N HIS A 108 19.65 12.33 8.03
CA HIS A 108 18.54 12.39 8.96
C HIS A 108 17.91 11.02 9.15
N ASP A 109 17.56 10.35 8.05
CA ASP A 109 16.86 9.07 8.08
C ASP A 109 17.79 7.93 8.53
N ASN A 110 19.10 7.98 8.20
CA ASN A 110 20.09 7.07 8.75
C ASN A 110 20.10 7.08 10.29
N ARG A 111 20.04 8.28 10.89
CA ARG A 111 19.95 8.43 12.35
C ARG A 111 18.58 8.03 12.91
N GLN A 112 17.50 8.50 12.29
CA GLN A 112 16.13 8.27 12.75
C GLN A 112 15.77 6.79 12.76
N TRP A 113 16.15 6.06 11.72
CA TRP A 113 15.84 4.65 11.53
C TRP A 113 16.97 3.70 11.98
N GLN A 114 18.08 4.26 12.49
CA GLN A 114 19.24 3.52 12.98
C GLN A 114 19.79 2.54 11.94
N LEU A 115 19.95 3.00 10.69
CA LEU A 115 20.35 2.16 9.57
C LEU A 115 21.81 1.73 9.64
N GLY A 116 22.66 2.46 10.37
CA GLY A 116 24.09 2.14 10.53
C GLY A 116 24.94 2.36 9.28
N LEU A 117 24.50 3.24 8.37
CA LEU A 117 25.24 3.53 7.15
C LEU A 117 26.43 4.45 7.42
N GLU A 118 27.59 4.06 6.93
CA GLU A 118 28.82 4.84 6.99
C GLU A 118 28.81 5.97 5.95
N PRO A 119 29.65 7.03 6.11
CA PRO A 119 29.68 8.15 5.18
C PRO A 119 29.87 7.75 3.71
N THR A 120 30.72 6.78 3.41
CA THR A 120 30.96 6.27 2.05
C THR A 120 29.74 5.55 1.48
N GLN A 121 28.98 4.87 2.33
CA GLN A 121 27.72 4.23 1.94
C GLN A 121 26.63 5.28 1.67
N LEU A 122 26.62 6.39 2.42
CA LEU A 122 25.71 7.51 2.14
C LEU A 122 26.05 8.19 0.79
N ASP A 123 27.34 8.29 0.42
CA ASP A 123 27.73 8.77 -0.91
C ASP A 123 27.23 7.82 -2.01
N ALA A 124 27.34 6.52 -1.78
CA ALA A 124 26.80 5.51 -2.71
C ALA A 124 25.26 5.57 -2.79
N CYS A 125 24.56 5.83 -1.68
CA CYS A 125 23.12 6.07 -1.68
C CYS A 125 22.72 7.30 -2.50
N GLU A 126 23.48 8.40 -2.45
CA GLU A 126 23.19 9.57 -3.28
C GLU A 126 23.27 9.25 -4.77
N ASN A 127 24.28 8.49 -5.20
CA ASN A 127 24.42 8.03 -6.58
C ASN A 127 23.27 7.10 -6.99
N TRP A 128 22.87 6.21 -6.10
CA TRP A 128 21.72 5.33 -6.33
C TRP A 128 20.40 6.12 -6.43
N LEU A 129 20.17 7.10 -5.55
CA LEU A 129 19.01 8.00 -5.64
C LEU A 129 19.01 8.80 -6.95
N GLU A 130 20.19 9.21 -7.43
CA GLU A 130 20.31 9.87 -8.74
C GLU A 130 19.86 8.96 -9.86
N ALA A 131 20.34 7.71 -9.89
CA ALA A 131 19.89 6.72 -10.86
C ALA A 131 18.38 6.50 -10.81
N ILE A 132 17.78 6.45 -9.61
CA ILE A 132 16.31 6.32 -9.43
C ILE A 132 15.59 7.57 -9.97
N GLN A 133 16.06 8.77 -9.69
CA GLN A 133 15.39 10.00 -10.16
C GLN A 133 15.41 10.15 -11.69
N TYR A 134 16.47 9.68 -12.34
CA TYR A 134 16.62 9.79 -13.79
C TYR A 134 16.20 8.54 -14.56
N CYS A 135 15.79 7.45 -13.90
CA CYS A 135 15.28 6.28 -14.61
C CYS A 135 13.98 6.60 -15.37
N GLU A 136 13.90 6.13 -16.60
CA GLU A 136 12.68 6.22 -17.39
C GLU A 136 11.62 5.27 -16.83
N LEU A 137 10.44 5.79 -16.57
CA LEU A 137 9.30 5.04 -16.05
C LEU A 137 8.65 4.18 -17.15
N PRO A 138 8.19 2.96 -16.84
CA PRO A 138 7.84 1.98 -17.86
C PRO A 138 6.55 2.28 -18.66
N GLN A 139 5.59 2.98 -18.09
CA GLN A 139 4.31 3.32 -18.73
C GLN A 139 4.31 4.74 -19.31
N SER A 140 4.66 5.71 -18.49
CA SER A 140 4.62 7.13 -18.86
C SER A 140 5.79 7.57 -19.74
N ARG A 141 6.90 6.81 -19.74
CA ARG A 141 8.13 7.07 -20.52
C ARG A 141 8.84 8.36 -20.14
N ILE A 142 8.52 8.97 -19.01
CA ILE A 142 9.25 10.09 -18.44
C ILE A 142 10.12 9.62 -17.26
N SER A 143 11.05 10.44 -16.80
CA SER A 143 11.82 10.12 -15.59
C SER A 143 11.01 10.37 -14.32
N LEU A 144 11.33 9.66 -13.23
CA LEU A 144 10.72 9.91 -11.92
C LEU A 144 10.88 11.39 -11.51
N GLY A 145 12.06 11.97 -11.74
CA GLY A 145 12.30 13.39 -11.46
C GLY A 145 11.37 14.30 -12.25
N ALA A 146 11.11 14.00 -13.52
CA ALA A 146 10.19 14.78 -14.35
C ALA A 146 8.73 14.66 -13.85
N SER A 147 8.30 13.48 -13.39
CA SER A 147 6.96 13.31 -12.83
C SER A 147 6.70 14.18 -11.59
N LYS A 148 7.75 14.55 -10.86
CA LYS A 148 7.69 15.42 -9.68
C LYS A 148 7.65 16.92 -10.00
N GLN A 149 7.91 17.33 -11.23
CA GLN A 149 7.84 18.72 -11.67
C GLN A 149 6.43 19.14 -12.11
N GLY A 150 5.60 18.18 -12.50
CA GLY A 150 4.21 18.39 -12.89
C GLY A 150 3.22 18.27 -11.73
N ALA A 151 1.95 18.09 -12.08
CA ALA A 151 0.91 17.82 -11.09
C ALA A 151 1.11 16.41 -10.50
N HIS A 152 1.41 16.36 -9.21
CA HIS A 152 1.63 15.11 -8.50
C HIS A 152 1.18 15.16 -7.03
N ARG A 153 1.05 13.99 -6.42
CA ARG A 153 0.86 13.77 -4.98
C ARG A 153 1.71 12.59 -4.53
N SER A 154 2.50 12.78 -3.48
CA SER A 154 3.18 11.70 -2.77
C SER A 154 2.32 11.27 -1.58
N GLU A 155 2.48 10.00 -1.14
CA GLU A 155 1.79 9.41 0.02
C GLU A 155 0.27 9.69 -0.02
N TYR A 156 -0.35 9.35 -1.16
CA TYR A 156 -1.77 9.60 -1.35
C TYR A 156 -2.62 8.51 -0.68
N GLY A 157 -3.08 8.81 0.55
CA GLY A 157 -3.96 7.92 1.29
C GLY A 157 -5.37 7.86 0.70
N PHE A 158 -5.93 6.66 0.55
CA PHE A 158 -7.30 6.45 0.10
C PHE A 158 -8.05 5.45 0.98
N THR A 159 -9.36 5.47 0.87
CA THR A 159 -10.25 4.48 1.49
C THR A 159 -11.31 4.08 0.48
N LEU A 160 -11.31 2.80 0.10
CA LEU A 160 -12.39 2.20 -0.67
C LEU A 160 -13.45 1.69 0.29
N GLY A 161 -14.66 2.25 0.20
CA GLY A 161 -15.84 1.74 0.89
C GLY A 161 -16.56 0.73 0.01
N SER A 162 -17.08 -0.35 0.60
CA SER A 162 -18.09 -1.21 -0.01
C SER A 162 -19.49 -0.77 0.46
N ASP A 163 -20.54 -1.13 -0.27
CA ASP A 163 -21.92 -0.87 0.18
C ASP A 163 -22.12 -1.45 1.60
N ALA A 164 -22.63 -0.60 2.50
CA ALA A 164 -22.85 -0.95 3.91
C ALA A 164 -23.85 -2.12 4.09
N ARG A 165 -24.62 -2.47 3.06
CA ARG A 165 -25.67 -3.49 3.09
C ARG A 165 -25.21 -4.87 2.65
N VAL A 166 -24.10 -4.96 1.93
CA VAL A 166 -23.61 -6.21 1.32
C VAL A 166 -22.23 -6.53 1.86
N ALA A 167 -22.00 -7.80 2.18
CA ALA A 167 -20.66 -8.30 2.49
C ALA A 167 -19.77 -8.23 1.24
N LEU A 168 -18.46 -8.06 1.42
CA LEU A 168 -17.51 -8.12 0.32
C LEU A 168 -17.61 -9.51 -0.34
N ASP A 169 -17.90 -9.54 -1.64
CA ASP A 169 -18.06 -10.80 -2.39
C ASP A 169 -16.67 -11.33 -2.81
N ILE A 170 -16.03 -12.03 -1.89
CA ILE A 170 -14.70 -12.63 -2.10
C ILE A 170 -14.70 -13.64 -3.26
N PRO A 171 -15.69 -14.55 -3.38
CA PRO A 171 -15.79 -15.41 -4.56
C PRO A 171 -15.84 -14.64 -5.88
N ALA A 172 -16.62 -13.56 -5.96
CA ALA A 172 -16.71 -12.75 -7.16
C ALA A 172 -15.37 -12.04 -7.48
N ILE A 173 -14.65 -11.55 -6.46
CA ILE A 173 -13.30 -10.99 -6.65
C ILE A 173 -12.35 -12.05 -7.23
N ASN A 174 -12.28 -13.23 -6.61
CA ASN A 174 -11.41 -14.31 -7.07
C ASN A 174 -11.75 -14.73 -8.51
N ALA A 175 -13.05 -14.86 -8.84
CA ALA A 175 -13.52 -15.22 -10.17
C ALA A 175 -13.18 -14.12 -11.20
N HIS A 176 -13.32 -12.84 -10.84
CA HIS A 176 -13.00 -11.71 -11.70
C HIS A 176 -11.50 -11.68 -12.07
N PHE A 177 -10.63 -11.87 -11.09
CA PHE A 177 -9.19 -11.97 -11.32
C PHE A 177 -8.83 -13.19 -12.17
N ALA A 178 -9.40 -14.35 -11.90
CA ALA A 178 -9.15 -15.58 -12.67
C ALA A 178 -9.59 -15.44 -14.14
N ALA A 179 -10.74 -14.80 -14.41
CA ALA A 179 -11.24 -14.56 -15.75
C ALA A 179 -10.32 -13.65 -16.59
N HIS A 180 -9.46 -12.86 -15.94
CA HIS A 180 -8.51 -11.97 -16.58
C HIS A 180 -7.05 -12.46 -16.51
N GLY A 181 -6.84 -13.75 -16.20
CA GLY A 181 -5.51 -14.38 -16.22
C GLY A 181 -4.63 -14.09 -15.00
N HIS A 182 -5.22 -13.58 -13.92
CA HIS A 182 -4.53 -13.31 -12.64
C HIS A 182 -5.21 -14.07 -11.49
N PRO A 183 -5.13 -15.41 -11.44
CA PRO A 183 -5.81 -16.19 -10.42
C PRO A 183 -5.41 -15.73 -9.01
N LEU A 184 -6.41 -15.49 -8.19
CA LEU A 184 -6.29 -15.00 -6.82
C LEU A 184 -7.11 -15.92 -5.90
N HIS A 185 -6.60 -16.19 -4.70
CA HIS A 185 -7.23 -17.06 -3.72
C HIS A 185 -7.41 -16.34 -2.37
N LEU A 186 -8.25 -15.30 -2.36
CA LEU A 186 -8.63 -14.64 -1.11
C LEU A 186 -9.56 -15.53 -0.30
N SER A 187 -9.35 -15.57 1.03
CA SER A 187 -10.18 -16.33 1.96
C SER A 187 -11.51 -15.61 2.24
N ASP A 188 -12.59 -16.36 2.33
CA ASP A 188 -13.94 -15.83 2.65
C ASP A 188 -14.03 -15.20 4.07
N LYS A 189 -13.01 -15.38 4.91
CA LYS A 189 -12.90 -14.69 6.20
C LYS A 189 -12.96 -13.16 6.06
N HIS A 190 -12.57 -12.63 4.91
CA HIS A 190 -12.51 -11.20 4.62
C HIS A 190 -13.85 -10.57 4.23
N ARG A 191 -14.92 -11.34 4.09
CA ARG A 191 -16.26 -10.86 3.70
C ARG A 191 -16.83 -9.75 4.60
N HIS A 192 -16.36 -9.62 5.84
CA HIS A 192 -16.81 -8.60 6.79
C HIS A 192 -16.07 -7.25 6.66
N ILE A 193 -15.11 -7.16 5.76
CA ILE A 193 -14.39 -5.92 5.50
C ILE A 193 -15.33 -4.95 4.78
N ARG A 194 -15.44 -3.74 5.32
CA ARG A 194 -16.25 -2.65 4.75
C ARG A 194 -15.40 -1.53 4.17
N TYR A 195 -14.19 -1.40 4.64
CA TYR A 195 -13.27 -0.36 4.21
C TYR A 195 -11.89 -0.94 3.98
N LEU A 196 -11.38 -0.73 2.77
CA LEU A 196 -10.01 -1.03 2.40
C LEU A 196 -9.22 0.27 2.35
N ARG A 197 -8.19 0.35 3.18
CA ARG A 197 -7.26 1.48 3.19
C ARG A 197 -6.01 1.13 2.43
N GLY A 198 -5.51 2.11 1.69
CA GLY A 198 -4.22 2.04 1.03
C GLY A 198 -3.59 3.41 0.95
N GLU A 199 -2.33 3.43 0.59
CA GLU A 199 -1.53 4.62 0.36
C GLU A 199 -0.74 4.40 -0.93
N ILE A 200 -0.80 5.38 -1.82
CA ILE A 200 -0.09 5.38 -3.10
C ILE A 200 1.16 6.24 -2.92
N ASP A 201 2.33 5.65 -3.11
CA ASP A 201 3.61 6.35 -2.88
C ASP A 201 3.75 7.60 -3.75
N HIS A 202 3.34 7.50 -5.02
CA HIS A 202 3.41 8.64 -5.93
C HIS A 202 2.31 8.54 -7.01
N LEU A 203 1.44 9.55 -7.03
CA LEU A 203 0.39 9.75 -8.03
C LEU A 203 0.75 11.01 -8.84
N TYR A 204 0.74 10.93 -10.16
CA TYR A 204 1.09 12.06 -11.01
C TYR A 204 0.31 12.05 -12.33
N GLN A 205 0.29 13.22 -12.99
CA GLN A 205 -0.31 13.41 -14.30
C GLN A 205 0.75 13.69 -15.36
N HIS A 206 0.63 13.03 -16.49
CA HIS A 206 1.43 13.29 -17.69
C HIS A 206 0.58 13.04 -18.95
N ASP A 207 0.64 13.97 -19.92
CA ASP A 207 -0.11 13.91 -21.18
C ASP A 207 -1.60 13.55 -21.05
N GLY A 208 -2.27 14.17 -20.07
CA GLY A 208 -3.70 13.96 -19.81
C GLY A 208 -4.04 12.63 -19.13
N ARG A 209 -3.05 11.78 -18.85
CA ARG A 209 -3.22 10.51 -18.13
C ARG A 209 -2.69 10.63 -16.71
N TYR A 210 -3.27 9.82 -15.82
CA TYR A 210 -2.89 9.73 -14.42
C TYR A 210 -2.22 8.38 -14.16
N TYR A 211 -1.05 8.42 -13.55
CA TYR A 211 -0.21 7.27 -13.28
C TYR A 211 -0.02 7.09 -11.79
N ILE A 212 0.01 5.84 -11.39
CA ILE A 212 0.35 5.42 -10.04
C ILE A 212 1.75 4.85 -10.07
N LEU A 213 2.60 5.23 -9.10
CA LEU A 213 3.91 4.64 -8.94
C LEU A 213 4.05 4.14 -7.52
N ASP A 214 4.63 2.97 -7.38
CA ASP A 214 4.84 2.28 -6.11
C ASP A 214 6.30 1.80 -6.03
N TYR A 215 6.97 2.16 -4.94
CA TYR A 215 8.35 1.78 -4.68
C TYR A 215 8.43 0.45 -3.96
N LYS A 216 9.31 -0.43 -4.45
CA LYS A 216 9.58 -1.73 -3.83
C LYS A 216 11.03 -1.82 -3.40
N THR A 217 11.25 -2.13 -2.13
CA THR A 217 12.58 -2.33 -1.55
C THR A 217 12.95 -3.80 -1.41
N ASN A 218 12.11 -4.71 -1.91
CA ASN A 218 12.33 -6.16 -1.91
C ASN A 218 13.73 -6.50 -2.43
N HIS A 219 14.38 -7.42 -1.73
CA HIS A 219 15.67 -7.96 -2.11
C HIS A 219 15.47 -9.26 -2.90
N LEU A 220 15.66 -9.20 -4.22
CA LEU A 220 15.50 -10.35 -5.12
C LEU A 220 16.82 -11.12 -5.34
N GLY A 221 17.96 -10.48 -5.03
CA GLY A 221 19.30 -11.04 -5.17
C GLY A 221 20.37 -9.96 -5.16
N ASN A 222 21.62 -10.38 -5.39
CA ASN A 222 22.80 -9.52 -5.24
C ASN A 222 23.42 -9.11 -6.59
N SER A 223 22.68 -9.23 -7.68
CA SER A 223 23.17 -8.95 -9.03
C SER A 223 22.09 -8.28 -9.89
N PRO A 224 22.45 -7.54 -10.95
CA PRO A 224 21.50 -7.02 -11.90
C PRO A 224 20.60 -8.09 -12.53
N ALA A 225 21.10 -9.33 -12.71
CA ALA A 225 20.34 -10.43 -13.30
C ALA A 225 19.12 -10.84 -12.44
N ASP A 226 19.13 -10.53 -11.15
CA ASP A 226 18.03 -10.86 -10.24
C ASP A 226 16.83 -9.90 -10.38
N TYR A 227 17.03 -8.76 -11.05
CA TYR A 227 16.05 -7.68 -11.20
C TYR A 227 15.56 -7.48 -12.63
N THR A 228 15.65 -8.51 -13.47
CA THR A 228 15.09 -8.45 -14.83
C THR A 228 13.58 -8.32 -14.80
N PRO A 229 12.94 -7.82 -15.87
CA PRO A 229 11.47 -7.74 -15.94
C PRO A 229 10.76 -9.07 -15.67
N GLU A 230 11.36 -10.20 -16.08
CA GLU A 230 10.84 -11.55 -15.85
C GLU A 230 10.82 -11.90 -14.36
N ASN A 231 11.94 -11.65 -13.67
CA ASN A 231 12.07 -11.92 -12.24
C ASN A 231 11.16 -11.01 -11.42
N ILE A 232 11.04 -9.75 -11.80
CA ILE A 232 10.09 -8.82 -11.18
C ILE A 232 8.65 -9.30 -11.37
N ARG A 233 8.29 -9.76 -12.58
CA ARG A 233 6.96 -10.31 -12.83
C ARG A 233 6.65 -11.53 -11.96
N ALA A 234 7.62 -12.41 -11.74
CA ALA A 234 7.48 -13.54 -10.83
C ALA A 234 7.24 -13.05 -9.39
N ALA A 235 8.08 -12.13 -8.89
CA ALA A 235 7.92 -11.53 -7.57
C ALA A 235 6.56 -10.82 -7.40
N MET A 236 6.05 -10.16 -8.44
CA MET A 236 4.70 -9.58 -8.45
C MET A 236 3.61 -10.62 -8.18
N GLY A 237 3.77 -11.83 -8.75
CA GLY A 237 2.85 -12.97 -8.52
C GLY A 237 2.94 -13.47 -7.09
N ASP A 238 4.13 -13.74 -6.61
CA ASP A 238 4.40 -14.31 -5.28
C ASP A 238 3.89 -13.41 -4.14
N HIS A 239 3.93 -12.09 -4.36
CA HIS A 239 3.47 -11.08 -3.39
C HIS A 239 2.04 -10.59 -3.63
N HIS A 240 1.31 -11.15 -4.59
CA HIS A 240 -0.03 -10.69 -4.98
C HIS A 240 -0.14 -9.19 -5.28
N TYR A 241 0.94 -8.57 -5.79
CA TYR A 241 0.94 -7.16 -6.15
C TYR A 241 -0.05 -6.83 -7.27
N TRP A 242 -0.53 -7.84 -8.00
CA TRP A 242 -1.66 -7.70 -8.94
C TRP A 242 -2.93 -7.20 -8.27
N LEU A 243 -3.24 -7.69 -7.05
CA LEU A 243 -4.38 -7.19 -6.28
C LEU A 243 -4.14 -5.75 -5.82
N GLN A 244 -2.93 -5.42 -5.36
CA GLN A 244 -2.56 -4.04 -5.00
C GLN A 244 -2.75 -3.11 -6.20
N ALA A 245 -2.21 -3.48 -7.36
CA ALA A 245 -2.34 -2.73 -8.61
C ALA A 245 -3.81 -2.46 -8.99
N ALA A 246 -4.66 -3.48 -8.84
CA ALA A 246 -6.08 -3.37 -9.14
C ALA A 246 -6.80 -2.41 -8.18
N LEU A 247 -6.58 -2.56 -6.88
CA LEU A 247 -7.21 -1.71 -5.86
C LEU A 247 -6.75 -0.24 -5.97
N TYR A 248 -5.47 -0.01 -6.28
CA TYR A 248 -4.96 1.34 -6.52
C TYR A 248 -5.59 1.98 -7.75
N GLN A 249 -5.73 1.22 -8.85
CA GLN A 249 -6.38 1.72 -10.05
C GLN A 249 -7.89 1.94 -9.85
N VAL A 250 -8.59 1.13 -9.04
CA VAL A 250 -9.98 1.40 -8.64
C VAL A 250 -10.07 2.67 -7.80
N ALA A 251 -9.13 2.90 -6.87
CA ALA A 251 -9.12 4.12 -6.07
C ALA A 251 -8.91 5.36 -6.94
N LEU A 252 -7.99 5.29 -7.90
CA LEU A 252 -7.77 6.36 -8.87
C LEU A 252 -8.99 6.55 -9.78
N HIS A 253 -9.62 5.47 -10.25
CA HIS A 253 -10.85 5.51 -11.04
C HIS A 253 -11.96 6.29 -10.32
N ARG A 254 -12.27 5.94 -9.08
CA ARG A 254 -13.27 6.65 -8.25
C ARG A 254 -12.91 8.12 -8.03
N LEU A 255 -11.63 8.41 -7.77
CA LEU A 255 -11.14 9.78 -7.63
C LEU A 255 -11.41 10.59 -8.90
N LEU A 256 -11.01 10.07 -10.05
CA LEU A 256 -11.15 10.78 -11.32
C LEU A 256 -12.61 10.95 -11.75
N GLN A 257 -13.49 9.98 -11.47
CA GLN A 257 -14.94 10.12 -11.68
C GLN A 257 -15.52 11.33 -10.92
N THR A 258 -15.00 11.65 -9.74
CA THR A 258 -15.47 12.79 -8.94
C THR A 258 -14.80 14.11 -9.30
N ARG A 259 -13.68 14.09 -10.05
CA ARG A 259 -12.85 15.28 -10.32
C ARG A 259 -12.88 15.74 -11.76
N LEU A 260 -13.16 14.87 -12.70
CA LEU A 260 -13.17 15.17 -14.13
C LEU A 260 -14.57 14.99 -14.69
N ALA A 261 -15.12 16.07 -15.25
CA ALA A 261 -16.47 16.06 -15.84
C ALA A 261 -16.57 15.16 -17.09
N ASP A 262 -15.45 15.03 -17.83
CA ASP A 262 -15.33 14.23 -19.06
C ASP A 262 -14.53 12.96 -18.82
N TYR A 263 -14.58 12.40 -17.60
CA TYR A 263 -13.79 11.23 -17.25
C TYR A 263 -14.11 10.02 -18.14
N ASP A 264 -13.06 9.48 -18.72
CA ASP A 264 -13.06 8.25 -19.51
C ASP A 264 -11.87 7.40 -19.07
N PRO A 265 -12.07 6.20 -18.50
CA PRO A 265 -10.98 5.37 -18.00
C PRO A 265 -9.97 4.98 -19.09
N ALA A 266 -10.41 4.80 -20.35
CA ALA A 266 -9.52 4.47 -21.46
C ALA A 266 -8.56 5.61 -21.81
N ARG A 267 -9.00 6.85 -21.60
CA ARG A 267 -8.20 8.06 -21.87
C ARG A 267 -7.34 8.47 -20.68
N HIS A 268 -7.88 8.36 -19.46
CA HIS A 268 -7.29 9.02 -18.31
C HIS A 268 -6.50 8.09 -17.38
N LEU A 269 -6.76 6.76 -17.37
CA LEU A 269 -5.94 5.83 -16.61
C LEU A 269 -4.65 5.52 -17.38
N GLY A 270 -3.51 5.87 -16.82
CA GLY A 270 -2.18 5.59 -17.35
C GLY A 270 -1.60 4.27 -16.88
N GLY A 271 -2.18 3.70 -15.83
CA GLY A 271 -1.72 2.45 -15.23
C GLY A 271 -0.89 2.64 -13.96
N ILE A 272 -0.25 1.57 -13.55
CA ILE A 272 0.63 1.54 -12.38
C ILE A 272 2.05 1.16 -12.82
N GLU A 273 3.03 1.75 -12.14
CA GLU A 273 4.44 1.55 -12.35
C GLU A 273 5.09 1.10 -11.03
N TYR A 274 5.82 0.01 -11.08
CA TYR A 274 6.58 -0.50 -9.95
C TYR A 274 8.06 -0.25 -10.16
N LEU A 275 8.69 0.36 -9.18
CA LEU A 275 10.15 0.51 -9.13
C LEU A 275 10.72 -0.35 -8.01
N TYR A 276 11.34 -1.47 -8.38
CA TYR A 276 12.17 -2.29 -7.50
C TYR A 276 13.52 -1.58 -7.36
N LEU A 277 13.63 -0.74 -6.35
CA LEU A 277 14.70 0.25 -6.21
C LEU A 277 16.09 -0.36 -6.31
N ARG A 278 16.30 -1.54 -5.72
CA ARG A 278 17.60 -2.26 -5.76
C ARG A 278 18.00 -2.70 -7.17
N GLY A 279 17.05 -2.82 -8.06
CA GLY A 279 17.28 -3.18 -9.47
C GLY A 279 17.52 -1.99 -10.40
N ILE A 280 17.35 -0.76 -9.92
CA ILE A 280 17.54 0.43 -10.76
C ILE A 280 19.04 0.64 -11.01
N ASP A 281 19.43 0.51 -12.28
CA ASP A 281 20.79 0.57 -12.73
C ASP A 281 20.88 1.22 -14.12
N PRO A 282 21.61 2.31 -14.29
CA PRO A 282 21.80 2.93 -15.60
C PRO A 282 22.46 2.01 -16.64
N ALA A 283 23.31 1.07 -16.19
CA ALA A 283 23.93 0.07 -17.08
C ALA A 283 22.94 -0.99 -17.57
N HIS A 284 21.84 -1.21 -16.85
CA HIS A 284 20.80 -2.18 -17.17
C HIS A 284 19.41 -1.48 -17.16
N PRO A 285 19.11 -0.63 -18.13
CA PRO A 285 17.98 0.29 -18.07
C PRO A 285 16.60 -0.40 -18.07
N ALA A 286 16.50 -1.67 -18.40
CA ALA A 286 15.26 -2.46 -18.31
C ALA A 286 14.98 -2.99 -16.91
N ASN A 287 16.04 -3.14 -16.08
CA ASN A 287 15.94 -3.76 -14.78
C ASN A 287 15.25 -2.86 -13.73
N GLY A 288 14.75 -3.48 -12.69
CA GLY A 288 14.14 -2.77 -11.56
C GLY A 288 12.79 -2.11 -11.86
N LYS A 289 12.18 -2.37 -13.02
CA LYS A 289 10.98 -1.65 -13.46
C LYS A 289 9.93 -2.60 -14.00
N TYR A 290 8.66 -2.34 -13.64
CA TYR A 290 7.53 -3.06 -14.20
C TYR A 290 6.33 -2.13 -14.33
N GLY A 291 5.73 -2.08 -15.50
CA GLY A 291 4.53 -1.29 -15.78
C GLY A 291 3.34 -2.20 -16.07
N TRP A 292 2.20 -1.86 -15.51
CA TRP A 292 0.96 -2.61 -15.69
C TRP A 292 -0.24 -1.68 -15.81
N ASN A 293 -1.15 -2.00 -16.70
CA ASN A 293 -2.43 -1.30 -16.80
C ASN A 293 -3.54 -2.32 -17.01
N TYR A 294 -4.50 -2.38 -16.10
CA TYR A 294 -5.69 -3.18 -16.31
C TYR A 294 -6.60 -2.55 -17.35
N PRO A 295 -7.25 -3.35 -18.21
CA PRO A 295 -8.22 -2.81 -19.14
C PRO A 295 -9.39 -2.13 -18.41
N PRO A 296 -10.00 -1.09 -18.99
CA PRO A 296 -11.08 -0.32 -18.35
C PRO A 296 -12.24 -1.19 -17.85
N GLU A 297 -12.61 -2.23 -18.61
CA GLU A 297 -13.67 -3.17 -18.25
C GLU A 297 -13.33 -3.99 -16.99
N PHE A 298 -12.04 -4.32 -16.78
CA PHE A 298 -11.59 -4.98 -15.55
C PHE A 298 -11.79 -4.06 -14.35
N ILE A 299 -11.34 -2.81 -14.46
CA ILE A 299 -11.45 -1.82 -13.38
C ILE A 299 -12.91 -1.55 -13.04
N ALA A 300 -13.76 -1.31 -14.04
CA ALA A 300 -15.18 -1.09 -13.84
C ALA A 300 -15.91 -2.33 -13.27
N GLY A 301 -15.49 -3.53 -13.66
CA GLY A 301 -16.00 -4.78 -13.12
C GLY A 301 -15.65 -4.97 -11.64
N LEU A 302 -14.39 -4.76 -11.29
CA LEU A 302 -13.91 -4.83 -9.90
C LEU A 302 -14.56 -3.75 -9.03
N ASP A 303 -14.73 -2.54 -9.55
CA ASP A 303 -15.36 -1.43 -8.85
C ASP A 303 -16.81 -1.77 -8.44
N ARG A 304 -17.59 -2.37 -9.36
CA ARG A 304 -18.95 -2.86 -9.05
C ARG A 304 -18.94 -3.97 -8.00
N ILE A 305 -18.02 -4.93 -8.07
CA ILE A 305 -17.90 -6.01 -7.08
C ILE A 305 -17.56 -5.42 -5.69
N LEU A 306 -16.78 -4.34 -5.65
CA LEU A 306 -16.48 -3.59 -4.43
C LEU A 306 -17.66 -2.70 -3.96
N GLY A 307 -18.82 -2.81 -4.58
CA GLY A 307 -20.06 -2.18 -4.13
C GLY A 307 -20.15 -0.68 -4.41
N HIS A 308 -19.51 -0.20 -5.45
CA HIS A 308 -19.72 1.16 -5.96
C HIS A 308 -20.75 1.11 -7.11
N GLU A 309 -21.96 1.54 -6.83
CA GLU A 309 -22.91 1.86 -7.89
C GLU A 309 -22.54 3.24 -8.44
N ALA A 310 -22.19 3.31 -9.72
CA ALA A 310 -22.03 4.59 -10.40
C ALA A 310 -23.36 5.34 -10.35
N ALA A 311 -23.33 6.56 -9.85
CA ALA A 311 -24.51 7.43 -9.76
C ALA A 311 -24.97 7.90 -11.15
#